data_382760733074620a83e9f4f6dd8c125e
#
_entry.id   382760733074620a83e9f4f6dd8c125e
#
_cell.length_a   1.000
_cell.length_b   1.000
_cell.length_c   1.000
_cell.angle_alpha   90.00
_cell.angle_beta   90.00
_cell.angle_gamma   90.00
#
_symmetry.space_group_name_H-M   'P 1'
#
loop_
_entity.id
_entity.type
_entity.pdbx_description
1 polymer ?
#
loop_
_entity_poly.entity_id
_entity_poly.type
_entity_poly.pdbx_seq_one_letter_code
_entity_poly.pdbx_strand_id
1 'polypeptide(L)'
;MDGPIQGMDLFCELYSQAVEIPSVQVARLSQAARNAEAYVCVSVTEKDGGSLYLTQLWFGPSGDLLGKHRKMKATSNEMTVWGDGDASMMPVFATEYGNLGGLQCWEHYIPHNVATMAAKNEQVHVSAWPIGMPDPSASFADEQCAVGAQYYALATGTFTLCASQIWTPEMEEKLCRSDAQ
;
A
#
# COMPACT_ATOMS: atom_id res chain seq x y z
N MET A 1 14.49 17.71 -0.56
CA MET A 1 14.67 16.30 -0.88
C MET A 1 16.10 16.10 -1.28
N ASP A 2 16.76 15.22 -0.56
CA ASP A 2 18.15 14.85 -0.88
C ASP A 2 18.19 14.26 -2.29
N GLY A 3 19.21 14.61 -3.06
CA GLY A 3 19.44 14.02 -4.36
C GLY A 3 19.71 12.50 -4.23
N PRO A 4 19.73 11.73 -5.33
CA PRO A 4 19.89 10.27 -5.29
C PRO A 4 21.13 9.78 -4.52
N ILE A 5 22.13 10.62 -4.36
CA ILE A 5 23.35 10.28 -3.62
C ILE A 5 23.16 10.50 -2.11
N GLN A 6 22.42 11.54 -1.70
CA GLN A 6 22.18 11.88 -0.29
C GLN A 6 21.18 10.93 0.39
N GLY A 7 20.24 10.35 -0.39
CA GLY A 7 19.29 9.35 0.09
C GLY A 7 19.77 7.90 0.01
N MET A 8 21.02 7.64 -0.41
CA MET A 8 21.50 6.29 -0.66
C MET A 8 21.48 5.38 0.57
N ASP A 9 21.82 5.92 1.73
CA ASP A 9 21.82 5.15 2.98
C ASP A 9 20.40 4.69 3.34
N LEU A 10 19.40 5.58 3.21
CA LEU A 10 18.00 5.25 3.43
C LEU A 10 17.48 4.25 2.39
N PHE A 11 17.90 4.41 1.13
CA PHE A 11 17.56 3.44 0.08
C PHE A 11 18.14 2.07 0.36
N CYS A 12 19.43 1.98 0.76
CA CYS A 12 20.07 0.71 1.12
C CYS A 12 19.37 0.04 2.29
N GLU A 13 18.98 0.82 3.30
CA GLU A 13 18.22 0.30 4.42
C GLU A 13 16.83 -0.21 3.98
N LEU A 14 16.07 0.59 3.22
CA LEU A 14 14.79 0.18 2.65
C LEU A 14 14.93 -1.11 1.86
N TYR A 15 15.93 -1.19 0.98
CA TYR A 15 16.20 -2.37 0.15
C TYR A 15 16.52 -3.60 1.01
N SER A 16 17.29 -3.44 2.08
CA SER A 16 17.65 -4.52 3.00
C SER A 16 16.47 -5.06 3.80
N GLN A 17 15.49 -4.20 4.11
CA GLN A 17 14.28 -4.52 4.86
C GLN A 17 13.09 -4.92 3.97
N ALA A 18 13.22 -4.77 2.66
CA ALA A 18 12.16 -5.13 1.71
C ALA A 18 11.89 -6.65 1.73
N VAL A 19 10.65 -7.01 1.49
CA VAL A 19 10.13 -8.37 1.69
C VAL A 19 10.15 -9.15 0.38
N GLU A 20 10.82 -10.28 0.36
CA GLU A 20 10.70 -11.27 -0.72
C GLU A 20 9.44 -12.12 -0.51
N ILE A 21 8.82 -12.56 -1.59
CA ILE A 21 7.63 -13.41 -1.57
C ILE A 21 7.91 -14.71 -2.36
N PRO A 22 8.00 -15.86 -1.68
CA PRO A 22 7.81 -16.11 -0.24
C PRO A 22 9.02 -15.74 0.64
N SER A 23 8.78 -15.52 1.94
CA SER A 23 9.83 -15.29 2.95
C SER A 23 9.35 -15.60 4.36
N VAL A 24 10.26 -15.56 5.34
CA VAL A 24 9.92 -15.69 6.77
C VAL A 24 8.99 -14.56 7.23
N GLN A 25 9.17 -13.36 6.72
CA GLN A 25 8.31 -12.20 7.02
C GLN A 25 6.88 -12.46 6.55
N VAL A 26 6.70 -12.95 5.33
CA VAL A 26 5.39 -13.33 4.79
C VAL A 26 4.77 -14.47 5.59
N ALA A 27 5.55 -15.48 6.00
CA ALA A 27 5.07 -16.55 6.85
C ALA A 27 4.58 -16.06 8.23
N ARG A 28 5.23 -15.04 8.80
CA ARG A 28 4.77 -14.39 10.05
C ARG A 28 3.44 -13.66 9.86
N LEU A 29 3.24 -12.95 8.75
CA LEU A 29 1.97 -12.29 8.41
C LEU A 29 0.86 -13.33 8.21
N SER A 30 1.15 -14.41 7.50
CA SER A 30 0.27 -15.56 7.33
C SER A 30 -0.17 -16.14 8.69
N GLN A 31 0.78 -16.37 9.61
CA GLN A 31 0.47 -16.86 10.94
C GLN A 31 -0.38 -15.87 11.76
N ALA A 32 -0.13 -14.58 11.62
CA ALA A 32 -0.93 -13.53 12.29
C ALA A 32 -2.39 -13.53 11.80
N ALA A 33 -2.61 -13.65 10.48
CA ALA A 33 -3.95 -13.75 9.90
C ALA A 33 -4.68 -15.00 10.41
N ARG A 34 -3.99 -16.13 10.46
CA ARG A 34 -4.54 -17.40 11.02
C ARG A 34 -4.91 -17.26 12.50
N ASN A 35 -4.04 -16.64 13.30
CA ASN A 35 -4.31 -16.46 14.75
C ASN A 35 -5.48 -15.52 15.00
N ALA A 36 -5.70 -14.57 14.09
CA ALA A 36 -6.82 -13.62 14.18
C ALA A 36 -8.11 -14.19 13.55
N GLU A 37 -8.02 -15.33 12.83
CA GLU A 37 -9.13 -15.89 12.05
C GLU A 37 -9.80 -14.84 11.15
N ALA A 38 -8.98 -14.00 10.49
CA ALA A 38 -9.46 -12.83 9.76
C ALA A 38 -8.83 -12.72 8.36
N TYR A 39 -9.57 -12.08 7.45
CA TYR A 39 -8.98 -11.57 6.20
C TYR A 39 -8.09 -10.38 6.54
N VAL A 40 -6.86 -10.41 6.04
CA VAL A 40 -5.86 -9.36 6.30
C VAL A 40 -5.33 -8.84 4.98
N CYS A 41 -5.36 -7.51 4.82
CA CYS A 41 -4.67 -6.78 3.77
C CYS A 41 -3.57 -5.94 4.40
N VAL A 42 -2.33 -6.12 3.94
CA VAL A 42 -1.19 -5.36 4.46
C VAL A 42 -0.30 -4.90 3.31
N SER A 43 0.11 -3.63 3.34
CA SER A 43 1.05 -3.08 2.36
C SER A 43 2.49 -3.27 2.83
N VAL A 44 3.34 -3.67 1.89
CA VAL A 44 4.78 -3.90 2.11
C VAL A 44 5.59 -3.32 0.96
N THR A 45 6.87 -3.02 1.20
CA THR A 45 7.85 -2.91 0.12
C THR A 45 8.27 -4.32 -0.27
N GLU A 46 7.82 -4.79 -1.43
CA GLU A 46 8.22 -6.07 -2.00
C GLU A 46 9.55 -5.94 -2.72
N LYS A 47 10.42 -6.92 -2.56
CA LYS A 47 11.63 -7.08 -3.36
C LYS A 47 11.48 -8.28 -4.29
N ASP A 48 11.64 -8.05 -5.59
CA ASP A 48 11.61 -9.10 -6.60
C ASP A 48 12.75 -8.87 -7.59
N GLY A 49 13.71 -9.80 -7.59
CA GLY A 49 14.96 -9.62 -8.30
C GLY A 49 15.73 -8.38 -7.82
N GLY A 50 16.05 -7.48 -8.73
CA GLY A 50 16.73 -6.20 -8.44
C GLY A 50 15.80 -5.02 -8.21
N SER A 51 14.47 -5.23 -8.19
CA SER A 51 13.46 -4.15 -8.14
C SER A 51 12.66 -4.18 -6.85
N LEU A 52 12.21 -3.00 -6.44
CA LEU A 52 11.26 -2.82 -5.34
C LEU A 52 9.87 -2.47 -5.89
N TYR A 53 8.82 -2.90 -5.18
CA TYR A 53 7.42 -2.62 -5.52
C TYR A 53 6.62 -2.26 -4.27
N LEU A 54 5.67 -1.35 -4.42
CA LEU A 54 4.63 -1.10 -3.41
C LEU A 54 3.54 -2.15 -3.58
N THR A 55 3.41 -3.06 -2.60
CA THR A 55 2.58 -4.26 -2.77
C THR A 55 1.63 -4.45 -1.61
N GLN A 56 0.35 -4.67 -1.91
CA GLN A 56 -0.63 -5.19 -0.96
C GLN A 56 -0.61 -6.72 -1.00
N LEU A 57 -0.46 -7.34 0.17
CA LEU A 57 -0.61 -8.78 0.38
C LEU A 57 -1.95 -9.08 1.02
N TRP A 58 -2.62 -10.11 0.53
CA TRP A 58 -3.93 -10.53 1.02
C TRP A 58 -3.85 -11.93 1.60
N PHE A 59 -4.26 -12.08 2.86
CA PHE A 59 -4.30 -13.35 3.56
C PHE A 59 -5.73 -13.70 3.97
N GLY A 60 -6.08 -14.97 3.86
CA GLY A 60 -7.34 -15.52 4.37
C GLY A 60 -7.25 -15.89 5.85
N PRO A 61 -8.40 -16.22 6.47
CA PRO A 61 -8.50 -16.62 7.89
C PRO A 61 -7.69 -17.88 8.23
N SER A 62 -7.45 -18.75 7.24
CA SER A 62 -6.57 -19.93 7.38
C SER A 62 -5.08 -19.58 7.35
N GLY A 63 -4.73 -18.34 7.05
CA GLY A 63 -3.37 -17.85 6.85
C GLY A 63 -2.83 -18.05 5.43
N ASP A 64 -3.64 -18.50 4.50
CA ASP A 64 -3.22 -18.66 3.10
C ASP A 64 -3.01 -17.30 2.45
N LEU A 65 -1.91 -17.14 1.72
CA LEU A 65 -1.70 -15.99 0.85
C LEU A 65 -2.64 -16.11 -0.36
N LEU A 66 -3.72 -15.34 -0.36
CA LEU A 66 -4.74 -15.35 -1.41
C LEU A 66 -4.23 -14.71 -2.70
N GLY A 67 -3.37 -13.71 -2.58
CA GLY A 67 -2.77 -13.01 -3.69
C GLY A 67 -2.12 -11.69 -3.30
N LYS A 68 -1.67 -10.97 -4.30
CA LYS A 68 -1.03 -9.66 -4.12
C LYS A 68 -1.45 -8.68 -5.21
N HIS A 69 -1.39 -7.40 -4.88
CA HIS A 69 -1.53 -6.28 -5.82
C HIS A 69 -0.29 -5.39 -5.73
N ARG A 70 0.48 -5.30 -6.80
CA ARG A 70 1.53 -4.29 -6.96
C ARG A 70 0.90 -2.99 -7.44
N LYS A 71 1.21 -1.87 -6.79
CA LYS A 71 0.74 -0.55 -7.21
C LYS A 71 1.01 -0.34 -8.70
N MET A 72 -0.04 -0.07 -9.46
CA MET A 72 0.01 0.03 -10.92
C MET A 72 0.98 1.11 -11.40
N LYS A 73 0.99 2.24 -10.68
CA LYS A 73 1.82 3.38 -11.00
C LYS A 73 2.35 4.01 -9.72
N ALA A 74 3.66 3.99 -9.55
CA ALA A 74 4.32 4.75 -8.50
C ALA A 74 4.04 6.24 -8.69
N THR A 75 3.81 6.98 -7.59
CA THR A 75 3.35 8.37 -7.61
C THR A 75 4.50 9.30 -7.26
N SER A 76 4.72 10.35 -8.09
CA SER A 76 5.72 11.39 -7.82
C SER A 76 7.10 10.80 -7.49
N ASN A 77 7.65 11.07 -6.32
CA ASN A 77 8.97 10.63 -5.90
C ASN A 77 9.09 9.11 -5.71
N GLU A 78 7.98 8.41 -5.51
CA GLU A 78 7.97 6.94 -5.46
C GLU A 78 8.60 6.34 -6.73
N MET A 79 8.43 6.98 -7.90
CA MET A 79 9.00 6.55 -9.17
C MET A 79 10.53 6.45 -9.18
N THR A 80 11.22 7.07 -8.23
CA THR A 80 12.68 6.99 -8.11
C THR A 80 13.13 5.74 -7.35
N VAL A 81 12.22 5.04 -6.67
CA VAL A 81 12.52 3.94 -5.76
C VAL A 81 11.78 2.66 -6.16
N TRP A 82 10.49 2.76 -6.48
CA TRP A 82 9.62 1.61 -6.75
C TRP A 82 9.22 1.52 -8.21
N GLY A 83 9.22 0.30 -8.73
CA GLY A 83 8.71 -0.02 -10.06
C GLY A 83 7.18 -0.03 -10.12
N ASP A 84 6.67 0.04 -11.34
CA ASP A 84 5.24 -0.06 -11.62
C ASP A 84 4.76 -1.51 -11.57
N GLY A 85 3.55 -1.73 -11.10
CA GLY A 85 2.83 -2.99 -11.24
C GLY A 85 2.19 -3.13 -12.62
N ASP A 86 1.41 -4.18 -12.77
CA ASP A 86 0.61 -4.42 -13.97
C ASP A 86 -0.81 -4.89 -13.63
N ALA A 87 -1.73 -4.76 -14.60
CA ALA A 87 -3.15 -5.06 -14.39
C ALA A 87 -3.46 -6.53 -14.11
N SER A 88 -2.53 -7.45 -14.30
CA SER A 88 -2.70 -8.87 -13.97
C SER A 88 -2.80 -9.08 -12.45
N MET A 89 -2.31 -8.10 -11.67
CA MET A 89 -2.26 -8.12 -10.21
C MET A 89 -3.27 -7.15 -9.57
N MET A 90 -4.47 -7.05 -10.11
CA MET A 90 -5.60 -6.33 -9.48
C MET A 90 -6.66 -7.34 -9.01
N PRO A 91 -6.39 -8.10 -7.93
CA PRO A 91 -7.26 -9.18 -7.50
C PRO A 91 -8.52 -8.65 -6.81
N VAL A 92 -9.61 -9.39 -6.97
CA VAL A 92 -10.80 -9.30 -6.13
C VAL A 92 -11.12 -10.71 -5.67
N PHE A 93 -11.24 -10.90 -4.36
CA PHE A 93 -11.41 -12.21 -3.72
C PHE A 93 -12.85 -12.41 -3.28
N ALA A 94 -13.50 -13.45 -3.78
CA ALA A 94 -14.83 -13.83 -3.32
C ALA A 94 -14.72 -14.48 -1.93
N THR A 95 -15.46 -13.95 -0.96
CA THR A 95 -15.48 -14.42 0.42
C THR A 95 -16.93 -14.49 0.94
N GLU A 96 -17.11 -15.08 2.11
CA GLU A 96 -18.40 -15.10 2.81
C GLU A 96 -18.91 -13.71 3.25
N TYR A 97 -18.02 -12.71 3.28
CA TYR A 97 -18.34 -11.31 3.62
C TYR A 97 -18.54 -10.43 2.39
N GLY A 98 -18.44 -10.99 1.20
CA GLY A 98 -18.49 -10.29 -0.07
C GLY A 98 -17.15 -10.34 -0.82
N ASN A 99 -17.09 -9.64 -1.92
CA ASN A 99 -15.92 -9.56 -2.78
C ASN A 99 -14.96 -8.49 -2.26
N LEU A 100 -13.79 -8.92 -1.77
CA LEU A 100 -12.77 -8.05 -1.17
C LEU A 100 -11.73 -7.67 -2.21
N GLY A 101 -11.35 -6.40 -2.22
CA GLY A 101 -10.26 -5.89 -3.05
C GLY A 101 -9.62 -4.66 -2.44
N GLY A 102 -8.66 -4.06 -3.14
CA GLY A 102 -8.01 -2.85 -2.64
C GLY A 102 -7.05 -2.22 -3.63
N LEU A 103 -6.80 -0.95 -3.39
CA LEU A 103 -5.86 -0.10 -4.11
C LEU A 103 -5.00 0.69 -3.13
N GLN A 104 -3.92 1.30 -3.65
CA GLN A 104 -2.97 2.06 -2.86
C GLN A 104 -2.92 3.52 -3.30
N CYS A 105 -3.13 4.44 -2.36
CA CYS A 105 -2.86 5.86 -2.51
C CYS A 105 -3.56 6.46 -3.78
N TRP A 106 -2.79 7.13 -4.62
CA TRP A 106 -3.27 7.81 -5.84
C TRP A 106 -3.88 6.89 -6.90
N GLU A 107 -3.79 5.57 -6.76
CA GLU A 107 -4.51 4.63 -7.63
C GLU A 107 -6.02 4.88 -7.62
N HIS A 108 -6.56 5.40 -6.51
CA HIS A 108 -7.96 5.77 -6.37
C HIS A 108 -8.39 6.91 -7.31
N TYR A 109 -7.44 7.71 -7.80
CA TYR A 109 -7.69 8.81 -8.73
C TYR A 109 -7.46 8.42 -10.20
N ILE A 110 -7.08 7.17 -10.48
CA ILE A 110 -6.93 6.65 -11.83
C ILE A 110 -8.25 6.02 -12.27
N PRO A 111 -9.02 6.65 -13.21
CA PRO A 111 -10.37 6.18 -13.54
C PRO A 111 -10.41 4.74 -14.02
N HIS A 112 -9.37 4.28 -14.75
CA HIS A 112 -9.31 2.90 -15.24
C HIS A 112 -9.16 1.89 -14.11
N ASN A 113 -8.42 2.21 -13.04
CA ASN A 113 -8.29 1.33 -11.88
C ASN A 113 -9.65 1.19 -11.18
N VAL A 114 -10.32 2.30 -10.92
CA VAL A 114 -11.66 2.33 -10.29
C VAL A 114 -12.66 1.52 -11.12
N ALA A 115 -12.70 1.75 -12.44
CA ALA A 115 -13.58 1.02 -13.34
C ALA A 115 -13.26 -0.48 -13.39
N THR A 116 -11.99 -0.86 -13.34
CA THR A 116 -11.55 -2.26 -13.35
C THR A 116 -12.02 -2.99 -12.09
N MET A 117 -11.85 -2.38 -10.91
CA MET A 117 -12.28 -2.99 -9.65
C MET A 117 -13.80 -3.09 -9.57
N ALA A 118 -14.52 -2.06 -10.01
CA ALA A 118 -15.98 -2.08 -10.11
C ALA A 118 -16.48 -3.18 -11.06
N ALA A 119 -15.85 -3.35 -12.23
CA ALA A 119 -16.18 -4.40 -13.19
C ALA A 119 -15.95 -5.82 -12.66
N LYS A 120 -15.04 -5.98 -11.67
CA LYS A 120 -14.80 -7.23 -10.95
C LYS A 120 -15.79 -7.48 -9.81
N ASN A 121 -16.80 -6.62 -9.68
CA ASN A 121 -17.83 -6.72 -8.65
C ASN A 121 -17.27 -6.66 -7.23
N GLU A 122 -16.29 -5.81 -6.98
CA GLU A 122 -15.78 -5.52 -5.64
C GLU A 122 -16.89 -4.95 -4.76
N GLN A 123 -16.96 -5.36 -3.49
CA GLN A 123 -17.99 -4.94 -2.54
C GLN A 123 -17.41 -4.31 -1.28
N VAL A 124 -16.23 -4.80 -0.85
CA VAL A 124 -15.48 -4.24 0.27
C VAL A 124 -14.08 -3.90 -0.22
N HIS A 125 -13.73 -2.64 -0.10
CA HIS A 125 -12.49 -2.07 -0.62
C HIS A 125 -11.53 -1.67 0.50
N VAL A 126 -10.26 -2.07 0.42
CA VAL A 126 -9.19 -1.57 1.29
C VAL A 126 -8.44 -0.45 0.58
N SER A 127 -8.63 0.75 1.10
CA SER A 127 -7.98 1.97 0.65
C SER A 127 -6.74 2.24 1.52
N ALA A 128 -5.56 1.83 1.06
CA ALA A 128 -4.32 1.98 1.81
C ALA A 128 -3.57 3.25 1.39
N TRP A 129 -3.16 4.06 2.38
CA TRP A 129 -2.50 5.34 2.16
C TRP A 129 -1.22 5.45 2.99
N PRO A 130 -0.18 6.15 2.47
CA PRO A 130 0.92 6.58 3.32
C PRO A 130 0.41 7.64 4.30
N ILE A 131 1.09 7.77 5.44
CA ILE A 131 0.83 8.92 6.31
C ILE A 131 1.34 10.20 5.66
N GLY A 132 0.62 11.31 5.87
CA GLY A 132 1.14 12.64 5.56
C GLY A 132 2.40 12.93 6.37
N MET A 133 3.37 13.62 5.77
CA MET A 133 4.52 14.13 6.52
C MET A 133 4.04 15.12 7.59
N PRO A 134 4.72 15.24 8.74
CA PRO A 134 4.38 16.20 9.79
C PRO A 134 4.73 17.64 9.38
N ASP A 135 4.45 18.00 8.16
CA ASP A 135 4.59 19.34 7.60
C ASP A 135 3.22 20.01 7.63
N PRO A 136 3.07 21.20 8.26
CA PRO A 136 1.81 21.94 8.27
C PRO A 136 1.28 22.25 6.86
N SER A 137 2.15 22.29 5.84
CA SER A 137 1.75 22.40 4.43
C SER A 137 1.24 21.08 3.86
N ALA A 138 1.45 19.94 4.57
CA ALA A 138 1.03 18.59 4.19
C ALA A 138 -0.35 18.20 4.74
N SER A 139 -1.08 19.09 5.41
CA SER A 139 -2.50 18.90 5.80
C SER A 139 -3.38 18.49 4.61
N PHE A 140 -2.94 18.84 3.41
CA PHE A 140 -3.52 18.42 2.15
C PHE A 140 -3.46 16.88 1.93
N ALA A 141 -2.51 16.17 2.53
CA ALA A 141 -2.40 14.71 2.36
C ALA A 141 -3.52 13.95 3.07
N ASP A 142 -3.92 14.39 4.27
CA ASP A 142 -5.01 13.76 5.03
C ASP A 142 -6.35 13.98 4.33
N GLU A 143 -6.58 15.19 3.81
CA GLU A 143 -7.77 15.49 3.03
C GLU A 143 -7.82 14.67 1.74
N GLN A 144 -6.69 14.48 1.06
CA GLN A 144 -6.63 13.65 -0.15
C GLN A 144 -6.99 12.19 0.16
N CYS A 145 -6.49 11.63 1.25
CA CYS A 145 -6.84 10.26 1.66
C CYS A 145 -8.34 10.11 1.86
N ALA A 146 -8.94 11.05 2.61
CA ALA A 146 -10.38 11.05 2.88
C ALA A 146 -11.20 11.21 1.60
N VAL A 147 -10.85 12.19 0.77
CA VAL A 147 -11.54 12.45 -0.51
C VAL A 147 -11.40 11.25 -1.46
N GLY A 148 -10.22 10.64 -1.57
CA GLY A 148 -9.98 9.49 -2.42
C GLY A 148 -10.82 8.28 -2.01
N ALA A 149 -10.87 7.98 -0.71
CA ALA A 149 -11.68 6.88 -0.17
C ALA A 149 -13.19 7.13 -0.34
N GLN A 150 -13.64 8.36 -0.09
CA GLN A 150 -15.05 8.76 -0.28
C GLN A 150 -15.46 8.73 -1.75
N TYR A 151 -14.62 9.28 -2.63
CA TYR A 151 -14.85 9.23 -4.07
C TYR A 151 -14.98 7.78 -4.55
N TYR A 152 -14.06 6.90 -4.12
CA TYR A 152 -14.08 5.50 -4.50
C TYR A 152 -15.38 4.82 -4.07
N ALA A 153 -15.76 4.98 -2.80
CA ALA A 153 -17.00 4.42 -2.27
C ALA A 153 -18.26 4.88 -3.04
N LEU A 154 -18.31 6.18 -3.38
CA LEU A 154 -19.42 6.76 -4.15
C LEU A 154 -19.43 6.27 -5.61
N ALA A 155 -18.25 6.22 -6.25
CA ALA A 155 -18.14 5.87 -7.66
C ALA A 155 -18.42 4.38 -7.93
N THR A 156 -18.12 3.51 -6.97
CA THR A 156 -18.21 2.05 -7.12
C THR A 156 -19.37 1.43 -6.33
N GLY A 157 -19.93 2.14 -5.35
CA GLY A 157 -20.97 1.61 -4.44
C GLY A 157 -20.42 0.61 -3.42
N THR A 158 -19.10 0.66 -3.10
CA THR A 158 -18.43 -0.26 -2.16
C THR A 158 -18.40 0.29 -0.73
N PHE A 159 -18.27 -0.61 0.25
CA PHE A 159 -17.79 -0.25 1.58
C PHE A 159 -16.28 -0.07 1.54
N THR A 160 -15.78 1.09 1.96
CA THR A 160 -14.35 1.40 1.90
C THR A 160 -13.75 1.49 3.28
N LEU A 161 -12.75 0.65 3.55
CA LEU A 161 -11.91 0.65 4.75
C LEU A 161 -10.66 1.45 4.46
N CYS A 162 -10.54 2.65 5.03
CA CYS A 162 -9.37 3.50 4.84
C CYS A 162 -8.35 3.26 5.95
N ALA A 163 -7.13 2.88 5.57
CA ALA A 163 -6.02 2.64 6.47
C ALA A 163 -4.81 3.46 6.07
N SER A 164 -4.08 3.97 7.05
CA SER A 164 -2.82 4.67 6.83
C SER A 164 -1.76 4.20 7.83
N GLN A 165 -0.53 4.66 7.65
CA GLN A 165 0.58 4.45 8.59
C GLN A 165 0.36 5.28 9.86
N ILE A 166 1.04 4.88 10.93
CA ILE A 166 1.20 5.69 12.14
C ILE A 166 2.56 6.38 12.05
N TRP A 167 2.59 7.70 12.23
CA TRP A 167 3.83 8.46 12.33
C TRP A 167 4.36 8.38 13.76
N THR A 168 5.64 8.07 13.92
CA THR A 168 6.29 8.00 15.24
C THR A 168 7.44 9.00 15.34
N PRO A 169 7.82 9.44 16.56
CA PRO A 169 8.98 10.30 16.76
C PRO A 169 10.27 9.71 16.19
N GLU A 170 10.45 8.38 16.25
CA GLU A 170 11.62 7.70 15.68
C GLU A 170 11.64 7.82 14.15
N MET A 171 10.49 7.76 13.50
CA MET A 171 10.38 7.99 12.05
C MET A 171 10.74 9.44 11.71
N GLU A 172 10.26 10.40 12.50
CA GLU A 172 10.57 11.81 12.30
C GLU A 172 12.08 12.07 12.43
N GLU A 173 12.72 11.59 13.49
CA GLU A 173 14.15 11.71 13.71
C GLU A 173 14.98 11.11 12.56
N LYS A 174 14.53 9.97 12.05
CA LYS A 174 15.24 9.23 11.00
C LYS A 174 15.06 9.82 9.60
N LEU A 175 13.84 10.26 9.28
CA LEU A 175 13.45 10.66 7.93
C LEU A 175 13.50 12.17 7.71
N CYS A 176 13.23 12.96 8.76
CA CYS A 176 13.26 14.42 8.71
C CYS A 176 14.60 14.92 9.21
N ARG A 177 15.69 14.64 8.47
CA ARG A 177 16.99 15.26 8.76
C ARG A 177 16.85 16.75 8.49
N SER A 178 16.91 17.57 9.55
CA SER A 178 16.97 19.00 9.37
C SER A 178 18.28 19.35 8.64
N ASP A 179 18.19 19.93 7.47
CA ASP A 179 19.30 20.59 6.77
C ASP A 179 19.72 21.87 7.53
N ALA A 180 20.05 21.69 8.80
CA ALA A 180 20.65 22.73 9.63
C ALA A 180 22.16 22.49 9.67
N GLN A 181 22.83 22.71 8.54
CA GLN A 181 24.26 23.09 8.46
C GLN A 181 24.48 24.01 7.28
#